data_851ac1895e0b5593a29e5d67801e9620
#
_entry.id   851ac1895e0b5593a29e5d67801e9620
#
_cell.length_a   1.000
_cell.length_b   1.000
_cell.length_c   1.000
_cell.angle_alpha   90.00
_cell.angle_beta   90.00
_cell.angle_gamma   90.00
#
_symmetry.space_group_name_H-M   'P 1'
#
loop_
_entity.id
_entity.type
_entity.pdbx_description
1 polymer ?
#
loop_
_entity_poly.entity_id
_entity_poly.type
_entity_poly.pdbx_seq_one_letter_code
_entity_poly.pdbx_strand_id
1 'polypeptide(L)'
;MISLIGIGDAGCNVVSHFEDHKEYNCFLFSEGRENTKYTRDLPRINKAEDCEDKAPKLSSYKTLQAIQDRVQVFLCGSSFSANYTLAILQQIRDREIEIFYIKPDVDLLIGDVRLQERAIFGILQQYARSGLFKNFTILSNPAIEKTIGEIPIKKYFDMINKNIYYAVHYLNVFDHSEPLVGNLAKPSEVQKIRSVGVISVDKLSEQWYYNLEEDRDVAYY
;
A
#
# COMPACT_ATOMS: atom_id res chain seq x y z
N MET A 1 9.75 -7.61 -13.76
CA MET A 1 9.46 -6.18 -13.50
C MET A 1 8.16 -6.11 -12.71
N ILE A 2 8.06 -5.22 -11.72
CA ILE A 2 6.88 -5.09 -10.85
C ILE A 2 6.22 -3.74 -11.16
N SER A 3 4.89 -3.73 -11.31
CA SER A 3 4.12 -2.49 -11.40
C SER A 3 3.75 -2.00 -10.01
N LEU A 4 4.14 -0.77 -9.65
CA LEU A 4 3.78 -0.13 -8.40
C LEU A 4 2.70 0.92 -8.66
N ILE A 5 1.62 0.86 -7.91
CA ILE A 5 0.51 1.82 -8.02
C ILE A 5 0.37 2.57 -6.71
N GLY A 6 0.56 3.88 -6.73
CA GLY A 6 0.23 4.77 -5.62
C GLY A 6 -1.16 5.36 -5.79
N ILE A 7 -2.03 5.20 -4.82
CA ILE A 7 -3.38 5.80 -4.82
C ILE A 7 -3.47 6.81 -3.67
N GLY A 8 -3.76 8.06 -4.03
CA GLY A 8 -3.74 9.20 -3.12
C GLY A 8 -2.31 9.63 -2.76
N ASP A 9 -2.18 10.74 -2.03
CA ASP A 9 -0.88 11.34 -1.79
C ASP A 9 0.08 10.45 -1.01
N ALA A 10 -0.40 9.77 0.02
CA ALA A 10 0.43 8.85 0.81
C ALA A 10 1.00 7.71 -0.05
N GLY A 11 0.14 7.03 -0.82
CA GLY A 11 0.56 5.95 -1.72
C GLY A 11 1.49 6.45 -2.82
N CYS A 12 1.17 7.57 -3.44
CA CYS A 12 2.01 8.18 -4.48
C CYS A 12 3.39 8.59 -3.95
N ASN A 13 3.45 9.18 -2.75
CA ASN A 13 4.72 9.59 -2.16
C ASN A 13 5.63 8.41 -1.85
N VAL A 14 5.09 7.29 -1.38
CA VAL A 14 5.87 6.06 -1.21
C VAL A 14 6.37 5.53 -2.55
N VAL A 15 5.48 5.43 -3.55
CA VAL A 15 5.83 4.88 -4.88
C VAL A 15 6.87 5.75 -5.60
N SER A 16 6.85 7.07 -5.41
CA SER A 16 7.84 7.97 -6.02
C SER A 16 9.28 7.68 -5.58
N HIS A 17 9.51 7.07 -4.41
CA HIS A 17 10.86 6.65 -4.01
C HIS A 17 11.42 5.47 -4.81
N PHE A 18 10.58 4.77 -5.58
CA PHE A 18 11.00 3.64 -6.43
C PHE A 18 11.33 4.06 -7.88
N GLU A 19 11.05 5.31 -8.27
CA GLU A 19 11.18 5.77 -9.68
C GLU A 19 12.60 5.65 -10.24
N ASP A 20 13.63 5.71 -9.40
CA ASP A 20 15.02 5.58 -9.81
C ASP A 20 15.45 4.12 -10.07
N HIS A 21 14.61 3.15 -9.75
CA HIS A 21 14.89 1.72 -9.92
C HIS A 21 14.24 1.16 -11.18
N LYS A 22 15.06 0.61 -12.07
CA LYS A 22 14.63 0.08 -13.39
C LYS A 22 13.75 -1.17 -13.30
N GLU A 23 13.74 -1.82 -12.15
CA GLU A 23 12.97 -3.03 -11.84
C GLU A 23 11.47 -2.73 -11.63
N TYR A 24 11.12 -1.45 -11.44
CA TYR A 24 9.76 -1.03 -11.15
C TYR A 24 9.19 -0.13 -12.24
N ASN A 25 7.89 -0.31 -12.50
CA ASN A 25 7.07 0.63 -13.25
C ASN A 25 6.14 1.36 -12.29
N CYS A 26 6.35 2.65 -12.06
CA CYS A 26 5.61 3.45 -11.09
C CYS A 26 4.41 4.15 -11.74
N PHE A 27 3.23 3.96 -11.17
CA PHE A 27 1.97 4.59 -11.58
C PHE A 27 1.37 5.37 -10.41
N LEU A 28 1.07 6.64 -10.63
CA LEU A 28 0.64 7.55 -9.58
C LEU A 28 -0.76 8.10 -9.87
N PHE A 29 -1.70 7.78 -8.99
CA PHE A 29 -3.10 8.17 -9.09
C PHE A 29 -3.50 9.03 -7.87
N SER A 30 -3.66 10.32 -8.03
CA SER A 30 -4.08 11.24 -6.96
C SER A 30 -4.76 12.47 -7.52
N GLU A 31 -5.46 13.23 -6.66
CA GLU A 31 -6.08 14.53 -6.99
C GLU A 31 -5.02 15.55 -7.44
N GLY A 32 -5.35 16.33 -8.45
CA GLY A 32 -4.54 17.45 -8.95
C GLY A 32 -3.26 17.06 -9.69
N ARG A 33 -3.08 15.80 -10.06
CA ARG A 33 -1.93 15.36 -10.84
C ARG A 33 -2.14 15.60 -12.33
N GLU A 34 -1.06 15.91 -13.02
CA GLU A 34 -1.07 16.01 -14.48
C GLU A 34 -1.27 14.62 -15.11
N ASN A 35 -2.08 14.53 -16.16
CA ASN A 35 -2.34 13.28 -16.87
C ASN A 35 -1.20 12.95 -17.83
N THR A 36 -0.42 11.93 -17.50
CA THR A 36 0.69 11.42 -18.33
C THR A 36 0.51 9.92 -18.63
N LYS A 37 1.54 9.27 -19.18
CA LYS A 37 1.54 7.81 -19.34
C LYS A 37 1.50 7.08 -17.99
N TYR A 38 2.08 7.65 -16.94
CA TYR A 38 2.27 7.01 -15.63
C TYR A 38 1.47 7.69 -14.51
N THR A 39 0.94 8.87 -14.73
CA THR A 39 0.21 9.64 -13.73
C THR A 39 -1.21 9.93 -14.18
N ARG A 40 -2.15 9.96 -13.22
CA ARG A 40 -3.56 10.29 -13.48
C ARG A 40 -4.12 11.16 -12.38
N ASP A 41 -4.86 12.17 -12.81
CA ASP A 41 -5.73 12.93 -11.92
C ASP A 41 -6.95 12.09 -11.53
N LEU A 42 -7.22 12.03 -10.24
CA LEU A 42 -8.44 11.48 -9.68
C LEU A 42 -9.29 12.65 -9.17
N PRO A 43 -10.26 13.12 -9.95
CA PRO A 43 -11.02 14.32 -9.59
C PRO A 43 -11.79 14.12 -8.30
N ARG A 44 -11.85 15.15 -7.47
CA ARG A 44 -12.53 15.11 -6.19
C ARG A 44 -14.02 14.95 -6.34
N ILE A 45 -14.59 13.96 -5.69
CA ILE A 45 -16.02 13.69 -5.60
C ILE A 45 -16.44 13.99 -4.17
N ASN A 46 -17.38 14.90 -3.96
CA ASN A 46 -17.71 15.42 -2.63
C ASN A 46 -18.52 14.44 -1.76
N LYS A 47 -19.15 13.44 -2.36
CA LYS A 47 -19.93 12.42 -1.63
C LYS A 47 -19.50 11.04 -2.07
N ALA A 48 -19.24 10.16 -1.13
CA ALA A 48 -18.88 8.76 -1.40
C ALA A 48 -19.92 8.04 -2.26
N GLU A 49 -21.22 8.36 -2.07
CA GLU A 49 -22.35 7.84 -2.83
C GLU A 49 -22.26 8.16 -4.34
N ASP A 50 -21.63 9.29 -4.69
CA ASP A 50 -21.47 9.73 -6.07
C ASP A 50 -20.26 9.05 -6.77
N CYS A 51 -19.44 8.29 -6.04
CA CYS A 51 -18.21 7.72 -6.60
C CYS A 51 -18.49 6.67 -7.68
N GLU A 52 -19.54 5.86 -7.52
CA GLU A 52 -19.89 4.84 -8.51
C GLU A 52 -20.41 5.46 -9.81
N ASP A 53 -21.23 6.50 -9.71
CA ASP A 53 -21.87 7.14 -10.88
C ASP A 53 -20.95 8.12 -11.60
N LYS A 54 -20.11 8.82 -10.85
CA LYS A 54 -19.25 9.90 -11.34
C LYS A 54 -17.78 9.50 -11.49
N ALA A 55 -17.40 8.31 -11.01
CA ALA A 55 -16.05 7.82 -11.24
C ALA A 55 -15.74 7.81 -12.74
N PRO A 56 -14.68 8.48 -13.18
CA PRO A 56 -14.31 8.43 -14.60
C PRO A 56 -14.20 6.96 -15.00
N LYS A 57 -14.62 6.62 -16.21
CA LYS A 57 -14.48 5.26 -16.74
C LYS A 57 -13.00 4.91 -16.82
N LEU A 58 -12.47 4.34 -15.74
CA LEU A 58 -11.04 4.02 -15.59
C LEU A 58 -10.57 3.06 -16.67
N SER A 59 -11.49 2.22 -17.20
CA SER A 59 -11.21 1.33 -18.35
C SER A 59 -10.70 2.07 -19.59
N SER A 60 -10.96 3.37 -19.72
CA SER A 60 -10.43 4.17 -20.82
C SER A 60 -9.00 4.67 -20.61
N TYR A 61 -8.44 4.47 -19.40
CA TYR A 61 -7.08 4.90 -19.12
C TYR A 61 -6.05 3.94 -19.72
N LYS A 62 -5.37 4.36 -20.77
CA LYS A 62 -4.25 3.62 -21.37
C LYS A 62 -3.17 3.26 -20.36
N THR A 63 -3.05 4.01 -19.28
CA THR A 63 -2.14 3.75 -18.16
C THR A 63 -2.39 2.39 -17.53
N LEU A 64 -3.65 2.00 -17.30
CA LEU A 64 -3.99 0.70 -16.70
C LEU A 64 -3.64 -0.48 -17.61
N GLN A 65 -3.62 -0.27 -18.93
CA GLN A 65 -3.21 -1.28 -19.91
C GLN A 65 -1.68 -1.56 -19.90
N ALA A 66 -0.90 -0.59 -19.42
CA ALA A 66 0.56 -0.73 -19.31
C ALA A 66 1.01 -1.46 -18.04
N ILE A 67 0.07 -1.76 -17.12
CA ILE A 67 0.35 -2.47 -15.87
C ILE A 67 0.64 -3.94 -16.16
N GLN A 68 1.75 -4.42 -15.62
CA GLN A 68 2.22 -5.79 -15.79
C GLN A 68 1.52 -6.77 -14.85
N ASP A 69 1.85 -8.06 -14.94
CA ASP A 69 1.14 -9.13 -14.24
C ASP A 69 1.28 -9.08 -12.71
N ARG A 70 2.42 -8.66 -12.18
CA ARG A 70 2.63 -8.46 -10.74
C ARG A 70 2.46 -7.01 -10.37
N VAL A 71 1.56 -6.74 -9.46
CA VAL A 71 1.16 -5.39 -9.07
C VAL A 71 1.22 -5.22 -7.56
N GLN A 72 1.88 -4.17 -7.10
CA GLN A 72 1.87 -3.73 -5.71
C GLN A 72 1.16 -2.39 -5.61
N VAL A 73 0.09 -2.32 -4.80
CA VAL A 73 -0.76 -1.13 -4.65
C VAL A 73 -0.56 -0.53 -3.28
N PHE A 74 -0.16 0.74 -3.23
CA PHE A 74 0.04 1.51 -2.01
C PHE A 74 -1.09 2.52 -1.84
N LEU A 75 -1.77 2.49 -0.71
CA LEU A 75 -2.87 3.42 -0.43
C LEU A 75 -3.07 3.66 1.07
N CYS A 76 -3.70 4.80 1.38
CA CYS A 76 -4.21 5.12 2.70
C CYS A 76 -5.73 5.36 2.60
N GLY A 77 -6.52 4.65 3.40
CA GLY A 77 -7.99 4.72 3.33
C GLY A 77 -8.60 6.06 3.71
N SER A 78 -7.87 6.90 4.45
CA SER A 78 -8.30 8.26 4.78
C SER A 78 -8.11 9.27 3.65
N SER A 79 -7.36 8.91 2.59
CA SER A 79 -7.22 9.74 1.40
C SER A 79 -8.52 9.78 0.61
N PHE A 80 -8.90 10.95 0.12
CA PHE A 80 -10.06 11.08 -0.77
C PHE A 80 -9.95 10.17 -2.00
N SER A 81 -8.77 10.10 -2.61
CA SER A 81 -8.50 9.24 -3.77
C SER A 81 -8.70 7.75 -3.49
N ALA A 82 -8.70 7.33 -2.22
CA ALA A 82 -8.95 5.93 -1.85
C ALA A 82 -10.35 5.43 -2.25
N ASN A 83 -11.33 6.33 -2.46
CA ASN A 83 -12.65 5.98 -2.98
C ASN A 83 -12.60 5.38 -4.40
N TYR A 84 -11.54 5.65 -5.16
CA TYR A 84 -11.32 5.06 -6.48
C TYR A 84 -10.64 3.68 -6.44
N THR A 85 -10.20 3.23 -5.28
CA THR A 85 -9.40 2.00 -5.15
C THR A 85 -10.11 0.80 -5.75
N LEU A 86 -11.38 0.58 -5.41
CA LEU A 86 -12.11 -0.59 -5.90
C LEU A 86 -12.28 -0.57 -7.42
N ALA A 87 -12.55 0.60 -8.00
CA ALA A 87 -12.68 0.77 -9.43
C ALA A 87 -11.34 0.52 -10.17
N ILE A 88 -10.22 0.94 -9.59
CA ILE A 88 -8.87 0.66 -10.10
C ILE A 88 -8.56 -0.83 -10.02
N LEU A 89 -8.78 -1.45 -8.85
CA LEU A 89 -8.53 -2.88 -8.65
C LEU A 89 -9.36 -3.77 -9.57
N GLN A 90 -10.61 -3.38 -9.84
CA GLN A 90 -11.47 -4.10 -10.78
C GLN A 90 -10.88 -4.14 -12.20
N GLN A 91 -10.20 -3.07 -12.63
CA GLN A 91 -9.60 -3.01 -13.97
C GLN A 91 -8.34 -3.87 -14.12
N ILE A 92 -7.71 -4.24 -13.00
CA ILE A 92 -6.48 -5.03 -12.96
C ILE A 92 -6.68 -6.39 -12.27
N ARG A 93 -7.93 -6.81 -12.09
CA ARG A 93 -8.30 -8.02 -11.31
C ARG A 93 -7.66 -9.31 -11.81
N ASP A 94 -7.26 -9.35 -13.08
CA ASP A 94 -6.61 -10.52 -13.70
C ASP A 94 -5.10 -10.57 -13.41
N ARG A 95 -4.58 -9.64 -12.60
CA ARG A 95 -3.19 -9.54 -12.21
C ARG A 95 -2.96 -10.10 -10.81
N GLU A 96 -1.71 -10.45 -10.50
CA GLU A 96 -1.30 -10.81 -9.13
C GLU A 96 -1.16 -9.53 -8.30
N ILE A 97 -2.15 -9.26 -7.45
CA ILE A 97 -2.24 -8.01 -6.69
C ILE A 97 -1.78 -8.22 -5.25
N GLU A 98 -0.81 -7.40 -4.82
CA GLU A 98 -0.39 -7.25 -3.43
C GLU A 98 -0.78 -5.84 -2.96
N ILE A 99 -1.44 -5.74 -1.81
CA ILE A 99 -1.84 -4.46 -1.23
C ILE A 99 -0.92 -4.10 -0.07
N PHE A 100 -0.36 -2.89 -0.11
CA PHE A 100 0.35 -2.25 1.00
C PHE A 100 -0.53 -1.11 1.54
N TYR A 101 -1.21 -1.40 2.65
CA TYR A 101 -2.15 -0.46 3.25
C TYR A 101 -1.43 0.41 4.28
N ILE A 102 -1.32 1.70 4.00
CA ILE A 102 -0.74 2.70 4.90
C ILE A 102 -1.84 3.11 5.88
N LYS A 103 -1.80 2.56 7.10
CA LYS A 103 -2.79 2.83 8.12
C LYS A 103 -2.45 4.12 8.85
N PRO A 104 -3.32 5.14 8.76
CA PRO A 104 -3.11 6.40 9.48
C PRO A 104 -3.32 6.22 10.98
N ASP A 105 -2.99 7.23 11.76
CA ASP A 105 -3.43 7.33 13.13
C ASP A 105 -4.96 7.57 13.15
N VAL A 106 -5.72 6.53 13.46
CA VAL A 106 -7.18 6.57 13.43
C VAL A 106 -7.78 7.45 14.53
N ASP A 107 -7.03 7.74 15.60
CA ASP A 107 -7.46 8.58 16.69
C ASP A 107 -7.44 10.07 16.30
N LEU A 108 -6.64 10.42 15.30
CA LEU A 108 -6.61 11.77 14.72
C LEU A 108 -7.68 12.00 13.65
N LEU A 109 -8.33 10.93 13.18
CA LEU A 109 -9.37 11.04 12.15
C LEU A 109 -10.72 11.37 12.76
N ILE A 110 -11.44 12.32 12.16
CA ILE A 110 -12.77 12.76 12.59
C ILE A 110 -13.80 12.67 11.46
N GLY A 111 -15.08 12.53 11.83
CA GLY A 111 -16.20 12.59 10.89
C GLY A 111 -16.11 11.56 9.76
N ASP A 112 -16.45 12.00 8.55
CA ASP A 112 -16.55 11.15 7.35
C ASP A 112 -15.24 10.50 6.97
N VAL A 113 -14.10 11.16 7.22
CA VAL A 113 -12.77 10.61 6.93
C VAL A 113 -12.49 9.34 7.74
N ARG A 114 -12.89 9.34 9.01
CA ARG A 114 -12.75 8.15 9.87
C ARG A 114 -13.67 7.00 9.41
N LEU A 115 -14.89 7.32 9.00
CA LEU A 115 -15.84 6.33 8.46
C LEU A 115 -15.33 5.74 7.13
N GLN A 116 -14.83 6.59 6.25
CA GLN A 116 -14.24 6.18 4.96
C GLN A 116 -13.04 5.25 5.19
N GLU A 117 -12.10 5.63 6.06
CA GLU A 117 -10.92 4.80 6.38
C GLU A 117 -11.38 3.41 6.86
N ARG A 118 -12.30 3.36 7.82
CA ARG A 118 -12.82 2.12 8.37
C ARG A 118 -13.51 1.25 7.31
N ALA A 119 -14.29 1.86 6.42
CA ALA A 119 -15.00 1.15 5.35
C ALA A 119 -14.00 0.55 4.34
N ILE A 120 -13.07 1.35 3.83
CA ILE A 120 -12.08 0.90 2.85
C ILE A 120 -11.17 -0.19 3.45
N PHE A 121 -10.68 0.01 4.67
CA PHE A 121 -9.88 -0.97 5.38
C PHE A 121 -10.62 -2.30 5.54
N GLY A 122 -11.88 -2.26 5.98
CA GLY A 122 -12.73 -3.45 6.15
C GLY A 122 -12.98 -4.19 4.84
N ILE A 123 -13.32 -3.48 3.76
CA ILE A 123 -13.57 -4.07 2.45
C ILE A 123 -12.30 -4.74 1.89
N LEU A 124 -11.16 -4.08 1.95
CA LEU A 124 -9.90 -4.63 1.45
C LEU A 124 -9.46 -5.86 2.23
N GLN A 125 -9.69 -5.90 3.56
CA GLN A 125 -9.44 -7.10 4.36
C GLN A 125 -10.35 -8.27 3.94
N GLN A 126 -11.63 -8.01 3.64
CA GLN A 126 -12.54 -9.05 3.17
C GLN A 126 -12.10 -9.59 1.80
N TYR A 127 -11.66 -8.72 0.90
CA TYR A 127 -11.14 -9.13 -0.40
C TYR A 127 -9.84 -9.94 -0.27
N ALA A 128 -8.96 -9.59 0.67
CA ALA A 128 -7.78 -10.38 0.97
C ALA A 128 -8.16 -11.79 1.44
N ARG A 129 -9.09 -11.92 2.40
CA ARG A 129 -9.56 -13.21 2.90
C ARG A 129 -10.27 -14.06 1.84
N SER A 130 -10.95 -13.44 0.89
CA SER A 130 -11.59 -14.15 -0.23
C SER A 130 -10.59 -14.62 -1.30
N GLY A 131 -9.31 -14.29 -1.17
CA GLY A 131 -8.26 -14.68 -2.11
C GLY A 131 -8.17 -13.83 -3.37
N LEU A 132 -8.86 -12.68 -3.42
CA LEU A 132 -8.74 -11.72 -4.54
C LEU A 132 -7.37 -11.06 -4.62
N PHE A 133 -6.66 -10.99 -3.49
CA PHE A 133 -5.28 -10.51 -3.43
C PHE A 133 -4.33 -11.64 -3.08
N LYS A 134 -3.11 -11.55 -3.58
CA LYS A 134 -2.02 -12.42 -3.12
C LYS A 134 -1.78 -12.20 -1.64
N ASN A 135 -1.65 -10.94 -1.21
CA ASN A 135 -1.56 -10.55 0.19
C ASN A 135 -2.04 -9.12 0.42
N PHE A 136 -2.28 -8.81 1.70
CA PHE A 136 -2.64 -7.50 2.21
C PHE A 136 -1.74 -7.18 3.40
N THR A 137 -0.76 -6.31 3.18
CA THR A 137 0.24 -5.91 4.17
C THR A 137 -0.17 -4.60 4.83
N ILE A 138 -0.23 -4.57 6.16
CA ILE A 138 -0.64 -3.41 6.94
C ILE A 138 0.61 -2.71 7.49
N LEU A 139 0.72 -1.40 7.23
CA LEU A 139 1.81 -0.52 7.62
C LEU A 139 1.25 0.66 8.41
N SER A 140 1.40 0.66 9.73
CA SER A 140 0.84 1.70 10.59
C SER A 140 1.82 2.86 10.77
N ASN A 141 1.40 4.08 10.41
CA ASN A 141 2.20 5.28 10.62
C ASN A 141 2.63 5.46 12.10
N PRO A 142 1.73 5.33 13.11
CA PRO A 142 2.14 5.42 14.51
C PRO A 142 3.15 4.36 14.93
N ALA A 143 3.08 3.15 14.39
CA ALA A 143 4.03 2.10 14.72
C ALA A 143 5.40 2.34 14.06
N ILE A 144 5.42 2.81 12.81
CA ILE A 144 6.63 3.20 12.11
C ILE A 144 7.29 4.40 12.82
N GLU A 145 6.51 5.39 13.25
CA GLU A 145 7.01 6.54 14.03
C GLU A 145 7.75 6.08 15.30
N LYS A 146 7.17 5.15 16.06
CA LYS A 146 7.81 4.59 17.25
C LYS A 146 9.14 3.89 16.92
N THR A 147 9.23 3.28 15.74
CA THR A 147 10.45 2.59 15.28
C THR A 147 11.55 3.58 14.91
N ILE A 148 11.20 4.70 14.29
CA ILE A 148 12.15 5.71 13.85
C ILE A 148 12.64 6.58 15.05
N GLY A 149 11.78 6.79 16.04
CA GLY A 149 12.04 7.68 17.17
C GLY A 149 11.68 9.14 16.88
N GLU A 150 12.45 10.09 17.39
CA GLU A 150 12.15 11.52 17.25
C GLU A 150 12.25 11.99 15.79
N ILE A 151 11.12 12.42 15.24
CA ILE A 151 11.01 12.91 13.86
C ILE A 151 10.69 14.42 13.87
N PRO A 152 11.48 15.25 13.17
CA PRO A 152 11.11 16.65 12.97
C PRO A 152 9.79 16.77 12.20
N ILE A 153 8.84 17.57 12.67
CA ILE A 153 7.50 17.73 12.09
C ILE A 153 7.55 17.99 10.57
N LYS A 154 8.48 18.82 10.12
CA LYS A 154 8.64 19.15 8.68
C LYS A 154 9.05 17.97 7.81
N LYS A 155 9.65 16.92 8.40
CA LYS A 155 10.13 15.73 7.70
C LYS A 155 9.31 14.46 8.02
N TYR A 156 8.24 14.62 8.78
CA TYR A 156 7.46 13.50 9.30
C TYR A 156 7.04 12.51 8.20
N PHE A 157 6.27 12.99 7.24
CA PHE A 157 5.78 12.12 6.17
C PHE A 157 6.90 11.61 5.25
N ASP A 158 7.92 12.42 4.98
CA ASP A 158 9.06 11.97 4.16
C ASP A 158 9.80 10.82 4.84
N MET A 159 10.04 10.90 6.14
CA MET A 159 10.71 9.84 6.89
C MET A 159 9.86 8.57 7.01
N ILE A 160 8.56 8.68 7.27
CA ILE A 160 7.63 7.55 7.27
C ILE A 160 7.61 6.86 5.89
N ASN A 161 7.42 7.63 4.81
CA ASN A 161 7.35 7.09 3.46
C ASN A 161 8.66 6.41 3.04
N LYS A 162 9.82 6.96 3.41
CA LYS A 162 11.13 6.33 3.18
C LYS A 162 11.28 5.02 3.93
N ASN A 163 10.81 4.92 5.16
CA ASN A 163 10.86 3.66 5.90
C ASN A 163 9.97 2.59 5.27
N ILE A 164 8.77 2.96 4.81
CA ILE A 164 7.90 2.06 4.05
C ILE A 164 8.61 1.61 2.76
N TYR A 165 9.17 2.57 2.01
CA TYR A 165 9.94 2.27 0.80
C TYR A 165 11.06 1.27 1.07
N TYR A 166 11.92 1.52 2.07
CA TYR A 166 13.03 0.61 2.37
C TYR A 166 12.53 -0.79 2.75
N ALA A 167 11.53 -0.89 3.62
CA ALA A 167 10.98 -2.18 4.03
C ALA A 167 10.47 -2.97 2.82
N VAL A 168 9.67 -2.35 1.96
CA VAL A 168 9.10 -3.03 0.79
C VAL A 168 10.14 -3.31 -0.28
N HIS A 169 11.07 -2.37 -0.52
CA HIS A 169 12.16 -2.58 -1.48
C HIS A 169 13.03 -3.78 -1.08
N TYR A 170 13.44 -3.87 0.17
CA TYR A 170 14.25 -4.99 0.64
C TYR A 170 13.48 -6.32 0.60
N LEU A 171 12.17 -6.33 0.91
CA LEU A 171 11.34 -7.52 0.73
C LEU A 171 11.28 -7.95 -0.74
N ASN A 172 11.13 -7.00 -1.67
CA ASN A 172 11.14 -7.30 -3.10
C ASN A 172 12.50 -7.83 -3.57
N VAL A 173 13.59 -7.25 -3.11
CA VAL A 173 14.95 -7.76 -3.40
C VAL A 173 15.10 -9.19 -2.87
N PHE A 174 14.68 -9.42 -1.62
CA PHE A 174 14.72 -10.73 -0.99
C PHE A 174 13.91 -11.78 -1.76
N ASP A 175 12.68 -11.46 -2.15
CA ASP A 175 11.79 -12.37 -2.88
C ASP A 175 12.31 -12.76 -4.27
N HIS A 176 13.18 -11.92 -4.87
CA HIS A 176 13.75 -12.13 -6.20
C HIS A 176 15.22 -12.52 -6.19
N SER A 177 15.83 -12.64 -5.01
CA SER A 177 17.22 -13.08 -4.86
C SER A 177 17.28 -14.55 -4.49
N GLU A 178 18.29 -15.24 -5.02
CA GLU A 178 18.62 -16.58 -4.57
C GLU A 178 19.61 -16.50 -3.40
N PRO A 179 19.34 -17.19 -2.28
CA PRO A 179 20.25 -17.16 -1.13
C PRO A 179 21.58 -17.84 -1.53
N LEU A 180 22.69 -17.19 -1.22
CA LEU A 180 24.02 -17.78 -1.41
C LEU A 180 24.32 -18.93 -0.44
N VAL A 181 23.70 -18.90 0.72
CA VAL A 181 23.87 -19.90 1.77
C VAL A 181 22.53 -20.09 2.53
N GLY A 182 22.14 -21.35 2.71
CA GLY A 182 20.94 -21.72 3.48
C GLY A 182 19.64 -21.60 2.70
N ASN A 183 18.55 -21.94 3.39
CA ASN A 183 17.19 -21.81 2.88
C ASN A 183 16.44 -20.77 3.72
N LEU A 184 15.81 -19.82 3.07
CA LEU A 184 14.96 -18.84 3.74
C LEU A 184 13.49 -19.27 3.60
N ALA A 185 12.83 -19.46 4.74
CA ALA A 185 11.41 -19.77 4.76
C ALA A 185 10.61 -18.56 4.30
N LYS A 186 9.76 -18.76 3.28
CA LYS A 186 8.78 -17.74 2.89
C LYS A 186 7.51 -17.93 3.72
N PRO A 187 6.78 -16.84 4.05
CA PRO A 187 5.49 -16.97 4.71
C PRO A 187 4.52 -17.83 3.92
N SER A 188 3.64 -18.51 4.64
CA SER A 188 2.62 -19.34 4.02
C SER A 188 1.71 -18.53 3.10
N GLU A 189 1.44 -19.02 1.90
CA GLU A 189 0.52 -18.36 0.95
C GLU A 189 -0.95 -18.36 1.41
N VAL A 190 -1.28 -19.19 2.40
CA VAL A 190 -2.61 -19.22 3.02
C VAL A 190 -2.87 -17.95 3.83
N GLN A 191 -1.83 -17.40 4.42
CA GLN A 191 -1.93 -16.19 5.25
C GLN A 191 -1.96 -14.95 4.37
N LYS A 192 -3.17 -14.43 4.16
CA LYS A 192 -3.40 -13.30 3.25
C LYS A 192 -3.18 -11.92 3.88
N ILE A 193 -3.36 -11.81 5.20
CA ILE A 193 -3.15 -10.55 5.93
C ILE A 193 -1.79 -10.62 6.61
N ARG A 194 -0.96 -9.58 6.40
CA ARG A 194 0.44 -9.56 6.82
C ARG A 194 0.80 -8.23 7.47
N SER A 195 1.87 -8.24 8.25
CA SER A 195 2.60 -7.04 8.66
C SER A 195 4.08 -7.25 8.39
N VAL A 196 4.83 -6.17 8.41
CA VAL A 196 6.30 -6.18 8.36
C VAL A 196 6.84 -5.53 9.60
N GLY A 197 8.10 -5.81 9.92
CA GLY A 197 8.77 -5.23 11.06
C GLY A 197 10.26 -5.12 10.81
N VAL A 198 10.96 -4.56 11.79
CA VAL A 198 12.41 -4.48 11.82
C VAL A 198 12.95 -5.13 13.08
N ILE A 199 14.09 -5.80 12.96
CA ILE A 199 14.81 -6.39 14.08
C ILE A 199 16.10 -5.62 14.28
N SER A 200 16.33 -5.12 15.49
CA SER A 200 17.63 -4.57 15.87
C SER A 200 18.57 -5.72 16.20
N VAL A 201 19.61 -5.90 15.41
CA VAL A 201 20.61 -6.95 15.61
C VAL A 201 21.31 -6.80 16.96
N ASP A 202 21.59 -5.56 17.39
CA ASP A 202 22.31 -5.27 18.63
C ASP A 202 21.47 -5.52 19.90
N LYS A 203 20.15 -5.32 19.80
CA LYS A 203 19.22 -5.41 20.94
C LYS A 203 18.34 -6.64 20.92
N LEU A 204 18.33 -7.41 19.81
CA LEU A 204 17.41 -8.51 19.55
C LEU A 204 15.94 -8.13 19.82
N SER A 205 15.61 -6.86 19.60
CA SER A 205 14.26 -6.33 19.80
C SER A 205 13.52 -6.27 18.48
N GLU A 206 12.32 -6.82 18.47
CA GLU A 206 11.41 -6.79 17.34
C GLU A 206 10.48 -5.57 17.43
N GLN A 207 10.32 -4.88 16.33
CA GLN A 207 9.38 -3.76 16.21
C GLN A 207 8.52 -3.96 14.97
N TRP A 208 7.23 -4.22 15.19
CA TRP A 208 6.28 -4.48 14.13
C TRP A 208 5.58 -3.20 13.67
N TYR A 209 5.43 -3.04 12.37
CA TYR A 209 4.71 -1.91 11.78
C TYR A 209 3.19 -2.01 11.95
N TYR A 210 2.70 -3.17 12.33
CA TYR A 210 1.31 -3.34 12.77
C TYR A 210 1.21 -4.61 13.63
N ASN A 211 0.56 -4.52 14.78
CA ASN A 211 0.26 -5.68 15.60
C ASN A 211 -1.01 -6.35 15.08
N LEU A 212 -0.87 -7.57 14.63
CA LEU A 212 -1.99 -8.38 14.15
C LEU A 212 -2.71 -9.04 15.32
N GLU A 213 -4.03 -9.17 15.25
CA GLU A 213 -4.82 -9.89 16.26
C GLU A 213 -4.55 -11.39 16.15
N GLU A 214 -4.20 -12.04 17.26
CA GLU A 214 -3.71 -13.44 17.31
C GLU A 214 -4.73 -14.48 16.83
N ASP A 215 -6.04 -14.16 16.87
CA ASP A 215 -7.13 -15.08 16.53
C ASP A 215 -7.42 -15.21 15.02
N ARG A 216 -6.58 -14.62 14.17
CA ARG A 216 -6.79 -14.64 12.72
C ARG A 216 -5.53 -15.09 12.01
N ASP A 217 -5.71 -15.84 10.92
CA ASP A 217 -4.62 -16.34 10.06
C ASP A 217 -3.75 -15.20 9.53
N VAL A 218 -2.69 -14.86 10.25
CA VAL A 218 -1.81 -13.72 9.99
C VAL A 218 -0.35 -14.14 9.92
N ALA A 219 0.41 -13.52 9.03
CA ALA A 219 1.83 -13.71 8.90
C ALA A 219 2.61 -12.43 9.22
N TYR A 220 3.72 -12.60 9.92
CA TYR A 220 4.72 -11.57 10.16
C TYR A 220 5.92 -11.78 9.23
N TYR A 221 6.47 -10.67 8.73
CA TYR A 221 7.68 -10.63 7.91
C TYR A 221 8.77 -9.82 8.59
#